data_5ba140dd5a777eb6e2505d7230141db3
#
_entry.id   5ba140dd5a777eb6e2505d7230141db3
#
_cell.length_a   1.000
_cell.length_b   1.000
_cell.length_c   1.000
_cell.angle_alpha   90.00
_cell.angle_beta   90.00
_cell.angle_gamma   90.00
#
_symmetry.space_group_name_H-M   'P 1'
#
loop_
_entity.id
_entity.type
_entity.pdbx_description
1 polymer ?
#
loop_
_entity_poly.entity_id
_entity_poly.type
_entity_poly.pdbx_seq_one_letter_code
_entity_poly.pdbx_strand_id
1 'polypeptide(L)'
;MKTEMTDLERMRHSAAHVMAAAVCRLFDNVQLDIGPSTDDGFYYDFDLLDRITPDDFERIEAEMQKIVDEDHPFEVVEVSREEAQEILKGQTYKLERLSEIPEGEAITFYTCGEFKDLCRGPHVESTGKIKTFKLMNVAGSYFHGIETNPMLQRLYGTAFPNPKELRMYLQQIEEAKKRDHRRLGKELDLFSISENVGPGLVHWHPKGGRIRSLIEDFWKREHFKNGYDIVYTPHVGKANLWETSGHLDFYRDGMYAAMNIDDMEYFIKPMNCPFHVEIYKSGLRSYRELPLRWAELGTVYRYEKAGTLHGLFRVRGFTQDDAHIFCTVEQIEDEVKEVIRFCNFIWKTFGFTDVKAYLSTRPEKAVGEEARWDQATKSLEAAIQAEGLPYEVDEGGGAFYGPKIDLKVKDAIGREWQTSTIQFDFNLPERFDLKYIGDDGHAHRPYMVHRALFGSLERFFGILTEHYAGGFPVWLAPEQVRILPLSDDQLGYADEVLAKLREAEIRASIDKKQDKLNGKVKKAQLDKVPYMLIIGAKEQENGEVAVRHRLAGMKGACTLEGFIAQLKREELEKKTVEMEVSD
;
A
#
# COMPACT_ATOMS: atom_id res chain seq x y z
N MET A 1 -0.16 -26.17 -6.90
CA MET A 1 0.30 -27.07 -5.77
C MET A 1 0.35 -26.21 -4.53
N LYS A 2 -0.28 -26.58 -3.41
CA LYS A 2 -0.08 -25.87 -2.14
C LYS A 2 1.39 -26.05 -1.77
N THR A 3 2.13 -24.95 -1.72
CA THR A 3 3.48 -24.89 -1.16
C THR A 3 3.42 -25.49 0.25
N GLU A 4 4.35 -26.36 0.61
CA GLU A 4 4.41 -26.90 1.98
C GLU A 4 4.55 -25.74 2.97
N MET A 5 3.79 -25.78 4.07
CA MET A 5 3.89 -24.77 5.13
C MET A 5 5.32 -24.67 5.64
N THR A 6 5.82 -23.45 5.76
CA THR A 6 7.11 -23.18 6.40
C THR A 6 7.08 -23.54 7.88
N ASP A 7 8.24 -23.70 8.51
CA ASP A 7 8.33 -24.00 9.95
C ASP A 7 7.68 -22.89 10.81
N LEU A 8 7.76 -21.63 10.37
CA LEU A 8 7.13 -20.50 11.05
C LEU A 8 5.60 -20.53 10.93
N GLU A 9 5.07 -20.80 9.74
CA GLU A 9 3.61 -20.94 9.53
C GLU A 9 3.07 -22.11 10.35
N ARG A 10 3.78 -23.23 10.39
CA ARG A 10 3.43 -24.41 11.20
C ARG A 10 3.42 -24.11 12.69
N MET A 11 4.42 -23.34 13.16
CA MET A 11 4.48 -22.87 14.56
C MET A 11 3.30 -21.96 14.89
N ARG A 12 2.98 -21.00 14.02
CA ARG A 12 1.85 -20.07 14.17
C ARG A 12 0.51 -20.81 14.18
N HIS A 13 0.32 -21.77 13.27
CA HIS A 13 -0.86 -22.62 13.27
C HIS A 13 -1.01 -23.41 14.58
N SER A 14 0.07 -23.96 15.09
CA SER A 14 0.05 -24.67 16.38
C SER A 14 -0.20 -23.73 17.56
N ALA A 15 0.32 -22.49 17.50
CA ALA A 15 0.04 -21.46 18.50
C ALA A 15 -1.45 -21.04 18.52
N ALA A 16 -2.14 -21.06 17.37
CA ALA A 16 -3.58 -20.84 17.30
C ALA A 16 -4.35 -21.93 18.09
N HIS A 17 -3.94 -23.20 17.97
CA HIS A 17 -4.54 -24.29 18.74
C HIS A 17 -4.25 -24.18 20.25
N VAL A 18 -3.03 -23.80 20.64
CA VAL A 18 -2.69 -23.54 22.06
C VAL A 18 -3.52 -22.39 22.61
N MET A 19 -3.74 -21.32 21.82
CA MET A 19 -4.62 -20.22 22.21
C MET A 19 -6.07 -20.69 22.38
N ALA A 20 -6.59 -21.51 21.45
CA ALA A 20 -7.93 -22.06 21.55
C ALA A 20 -8.09 -22.97 22.78
N ALA A 21 -7.10 -23.80 23.06
CA ALA A 21 -7.05 -24.62 24.27
C ALA A 21 -7.07 -23.78 25.56
N ALA A 22 -6.28 -22.69 25.59
CA ALA A 22 -6.25 -21.77 26.74
C ALA A 22 -7.59 -21.06 26.92
N VAL A 23 -8.24 -20.62 25.86
CA VAL A 23 -9.57 -20.00 25.92
C VAL A 23 -10.60 -21.01 26.44
N CYS A 24 -10.59 -22.24 25.96
CA CYS A 24 -11.50 -23.30 26.43
C CYS A 24 -11.26 -23.67 27.92
N ARG A 25 -10.04 -23.53 28.44
CA ARG A 25 -9.76 -23.74 29.89
C ARG A 25 -10.25 -22.59 30.77
N LEU A 26 -10.34 -21.36 30.19
CA LEU A 26 -10.63 -20.16 30.97
C LEU A 26 -12.09 -19.68 30.86
N PHE A 27 -12.80 -20.08 29.83
CA PHE A 27 -14.16 -19.63 29.54
C PHE A 27 -15.09 -20.83 29.36
N ASP A 28 -16.34 -20.69 29.81
CA ASP A 28 -17.35 -21.73 29.67
C ASP A 28 -18.08 -21.67 28.34
N ASN A 29 -18.53 -22.84 27.86
CA ASN A 29 -19.38 -22.97 26.66
C ASN A 29 -18.80 -22.33 25.37
N VAL A 30 -17.49 -22.38 25.18
CA VAL A 30 -16.81 -21.86 24.01
C VAL A 30 -17.20 -22.65 22.77
N GLN A 31 -17.69 -21.94 21.73
CA GLN A 31 -17.90 -22.48 20.40
C GLN A 31 -16.71 -22.10 19.52
N LEU A 32 -16.15 -23.06 18.83
CA LEU A 32 -14.95 -22.92 18.00
C LEU A 32 -15.32 -22.86 16.51
N ASP A 33 -14.65 -21.97 15.73
CA ASP A 33 -14.72 -22.02 14.27
C ASP A 33 -13.35 -22.41 13.67
N ILE A 34 -12.53 -21.48 13.25
CA ILE A 34 -11.25 -21.75 12.57
C ILE A 34 -10.09 -20.98 13.19
N GLY A 35 -8.87 -21.54 13.07
CA GLY A 35 -7.64 -20.97 13.60
C GLY A 35 -6.44 -21.08 12.65
N PRO A 36 -6.42 -20.43 11.49
CA PRO A 36 -5.30 -20.51 10.57
C PRO A 36 -4.10 -19.64 11.00
N SER A 37 -2.91 -20.00 10.48
CA SER A 37 -1.78 -19.08 10.43
C SER A 37 -2.01 -17.99 9.37
N THR A 38 -1.37 -16.85 9.58
CA THR A 38 -1.30 -15.72 8.65
C THR A 38 0.16 -15.31 8.46
N ASP A 39 0.43 -14.45 7.48
CA ASP A 39 1.79 -13.95 7.21
C ASP A 39 2.44 -13.30 8.44
N ASP A 40 1.64 -12.61 9.27
CA ASP A 40 2.14 -11.88 10.44
C ASP A 40 1.89 -12.60 11.79
N GLY A 41 1.13 -13.70 11.79
CA GLY A 41 0.77 -14.36 13.05
C GLY A 41 -0.24 -15.49 12.87
N PHE A 42 -1.27 -15.46 13.68
CA PHE A 42 -2.38 -16.39 13.66
C PHE A 42 -3.62 -15.75 14.27
N TYR A 43 -4.77 -16.35 14.04
CA TYR A 43 -5.99 -16.00 14.77
C TYR A 43 -6.81 -17.26 15.09
N TYR A 44 -7.82 -17.10 15.92
CA TYR A 44 -8.86 -18.09 16.12
C TYR A 44 -10.21 -17.40 16.34
N ASP A 45 -11.28 -17.96 15.76
CA ASP A 45 -12.63 -17.44 15.85
C ASP A 45 -13.41 -18.21 16.92
N PHE A 46 -14.02 -17.45 17.83
CA PHE A 46 -14.76 -17.96 18.97
C PHE A 46 -16.17 -17.36 19.02
N ASP A 47 -17.15 -18.16 19.45
CA ASP A 47 -18.42 -17.67 19.95
C ASP A 47 -18.54 -18.06 21.42
N LEU A 48 -18.69 -17.07 22.28
CA LEU A 48 -18.79 -17.23 23.73
C LEU A 48 -19.67 -16.13 24.33
N LEU A 49 -20.29 -16.45 25.48
CA LEU A 49 -21.19 -15.54 26.19
C LEU A 49 -20.45 -14.30 26.72
N ASP A 50 -19.28 -14.53 27.32
CA ASP A 50 -18.43 -13.47 27.85
C ASP A 50 -17.49 -12.95 26.77
N ARG A 51 -17.47 -11.63 26.57
CA ARG A 51 -16.58 -11.03 25.56
C ARG A 51 -15.14 -11.03 26.05
N ILE A 52 -14.24 -11.59 25.24
CA ILE A 52 -12.79 -11.40 25.41
C ILE A 52 -12.45 -9.94 25.11
N THR A 53 -11.71 -9.32 25.99
CA THR A 53 -11.22 -7.96 25.88
C THR A 53 -9.69 -7.95 26.00
N PRO A 54 -9.00 -6.85 25.65
CA PRO A 54 -7.54 -6.76 25.86
C PRO A 54 -7.09 -6.98 27.31
N ASP A 55 -7.97 -6.75 28.29
CA ASP A 55 -7.67 -6.99 29.71
C ASP A 55 -7.54 -8.49 30.04
N ASP A 56 -8.09 -9.38 29.21
CA ASP A 56 -7.99 -10.82 29.36
C ASP A 56 -6.69 -11.39 28.77
N PHE A 57 -5.95 -10.63 27.98
CA PHE A 57 -4.78 -11.14 27.23
C PHE A 57 -3.71 -11.73 28.14
N GLU A 58 -3.36 -11.04 29.22
CA GLU A 58 -2.34 -11.54 30.17
C GLU A 58 -2.76 -12.88 30.79
N ARG A 59 -4.05 -13.04 31.11
CA ARG A 59 -4.60 -14.28 31.66
C ARG A 59 -4.56 -15.43 30.66
N ILE A 60 -4.94 -15.14 29.40
CA ILE A 60 -4.92 -16.12 28.30
C ILE A 60 -3.46 -16.49 27.97
N GLU A 61 -2.56 -15.51 27.86
CA GLU A 61 -1.12 -15.76 27.61
C GLU A 61 -0.49 -16.62 28.72
N ALA A 62 -0.85 -16.36 29.97
CA ALA A 62 -0.37 -17.17 31.10
C ALA A 62 -0.85 -18.63 31.03
N GLU A 63 -2.10 -18.86 30.57
CA GLU A 63 -2.63 -20.20 30.36
C GLU A 63 -2.00 -20.88 29.13
N MET A 64 -1.81 -20.14 28.04
CA MET A 64 -1.06 -20.60 26.86
C MET A 64 0.36 -21.07 27.29
N GLN A 65 1.05 -20.29 28.12
CA GLN A 65 2.40 -20.64 28.59
C GLN A 65 2.38 -21.95 29.39
N LYS A 66 1.39 -22.20 30.24
CA LYS A 66 1.26 -23.49 30.95
C LYS A 66 1.12 -24.66 29.97
N ILE A 67 0.27 -24.51 28.93
CA ILE A 67 0.09 -25.54 27.89
C ILE A 67 1.40 -25.79 27.12
N VAL A 68 2.18 -24.74 26.87
CA VAL A 68 3.50 -24.86 26.25
C VAL A 68 4.48 -25.60 27.16
N ASP A 69 4.48 -25.28 28.48
CA ASP A 69 5.34 -25.90 29.45
C ASP A 69 4.96 -27.37 29.74
N GLU A 70 3.70 -27.75 29.55
CA GLU A 70 3.20 -29.12 29.61
C GLU A 70 3.78 -30.01 28.49
N ASP A 71 4.26 -29.42 27.40
CA ASP A 71 4.93 -30.05 26.24
C ASP A 71 4.16 -31.23 25.63
N HIS A 72 2.85 -31.07 25.45
CA HIS A 72 2.01 -32.10 24.85
C HIS A 72 2.32 -32.31 23.37
N PRO A 73 2.40 -33.56 22.87
CA PRO A 73 2.55 -33.85 21.48
C PRO A 73 1.29 -33.40 20.67
N PHE A 74 1.49 -32.96 19.42
CA PHE A 74 0.40 -32.82 18.47
C PHE A 74 0.17 -34.15 17.77
N GLU A 75 -0.93 -34.84 18.11
CA GLU A 75 -1.29 -36.11 17.51
C GLU A 75 -2.43 -35.93 16.50
N VAL A 76 -2.31 -36.59 15.35
CA VAL A 76 -3.35 -36.60 14.32
C VAL A 76 -4.11 -37.92 14.34
N VAL A 77 -5.43 -37.83 14.25
CA VAL A 77 -6.30 -38.99 14.12
C VAL A 77 -7.25 -38.76 12.96
N GLU A 78 -7.29 -39.71 12.03
CA GLU A 78 -8.27 -39.75 10.97
C GLU A 78 -9.52 -40.51 11.46
N VAL A 79 -10.71 -39.97 11.23
CA VAL A 79 -11.98 -40.55 11.72
C VAL A 79 -13.02 -40.58 10.59
N SER A 80 -14.04 -41.41 10.78
CA SER A 80 -15.22 -41.39 9.91
C SER A 80 -16.06 -40.13 10.12
N ARG A 81 -16.96 -39.82 9.18
CA ARG A 81 -17.85 -38.65 9.29
C ARG A 81 -18.81 -38.79 10.48
N GLU A 82 -19.29 -40.00 10.76
CA GLU A 82 -20.14 -40.31 11.90
C GLU A 82 -19.42 -40.10 13.24
N GLU A 83 -18.19 -40.56 13.33
CA GLU A 83 -17.34 -40.32 14.52
C GLU A 83 -17.04 -38.84 14.70
N ALA A 84 -16.75 -38.10 13.61
CA ALA A 84 -16.53 -36.65 13.64
C ALA A 84 -17.77 -35.90 14.15
N GLN A 85 -18.98 -36.29 13.73
CA GLN A 85 -20.22 -35.69 14.22
C GLN A 85 -20.44 -35.90 15.73
N GLU A 86 -20.09 -37.07 16.25
CA GLU A 86 -20.21 -37.33 17.69
C GLU A 86 -19.16 -36.56 18.50
N ILE A 87 -17.92 -36.46 17.98
CA ILE A 87 -16.84 -35.66 18.61
C ILE A 87 -17.23 -34.17 18.67
N LEU A 88 -17.84 -33.65 17.60
CA LEU A 88 -18.20 -32.23 17.48
C LEU A 88 -19.59 -31.92 18.06
N LYS A 89 -20.22 -32.84 18.76
CA LYS A 89 -21.54 -32.65 19.35
C LYS A 89 -21.54 -31.43 20.28
N GLY A 90 -22.40 -30.46 19.96
CA GLY A 90 -22.47 -29.18 20.67
C GLY A 90 -21.58 -28.06 20.11
N GLN A 91 -20.74 -28.34 19.11
CA GLN A 91 -19.91 -27.35 18.40
C GLN A 91 -20.55 -26.99 17.04
N THR A 92 -21.47 -26.04 17.06
CA THR A 92 -22.33 -25.69 15.90
C THR A 92 -21.50 -25.32 14.66
N TYR A 93 -20.54 -24.42 14.80
CA TYR A 93 -19.72 -23.96 13.67
C TYR A 93 -18.81 -25.04 13.12
N LYS A 94 -18.23 -25.89 13.97
CA LYS A 94 -17.42 -27.02 13.54
C LYS A 94 -18.25 -28.10 12.81
N LEU A 95 -19.49 -28.32 13.22
CA LEU A 95 -20.39 -29.23 12.51
C LEU A 95 -20.72 -28.71 11.11
N GLU A 96 -20.91 -27.40 10.95
CA GLU A 96 -21.11 -26.79 9.63
C GLU A 96 -19.84 -26.92 8.78
N ARG A 97 -18.65 -26.65 9.33
CA ARG A 97 -17.36 -26.88 8.65
C ARG A 97 -17.16 -28.34 8.23
N LEU A 98 -17.57 -29.27 9.07
CA LEU A 98 -17.54 -30.71 8.73
C LEU A 98 -18.41 -31.01 7.50
N SER A 99 -19.59 -30.37 7.38
CA SER A 99 -20.49 -30.57 6.24
C SER A 99 -19.92 -30.05 4.92
N GLU A 100 -18.98 -29.10 4.97
CA GLU A 100 -18.31 -28.53 3.79
C GLU A 100 -17.19 -29.43 3.24
N ILE A 101 -16.71 -30.41 4.03
CA ILE A 101 -15.68 -31.35 3.58
C ILE A 101 -16.30 -32.29 2.54
N PRO A 102 -15.80 -32.37 1.29
CA PRO A 102 -16.32 -33.24 0.27
C PRO A 102 -16.34 -34.72 0.68
N GLU A 103 -17.28 -35.50 0.10
CA GLU A 103 -17.28 -36.95 0.28
C GLU A 103 -15.99 -37.56 -0.28
N GLY A 104 -15.34 -38.41 0.55
CA GLY A 104 -14.09 -39.09 0.18
C GLY A 104 -12.81 -38.35 0.56
N GLU A 105 -12.90 -37.11 1.07
CA GLU A 105 -11.75 -36.45 1.71
C GLU A 105 -11.57 -36.97 3.14
N ALA A 106 -10.28 -37.12 3.57
CA ALA A 106 -9.94 -37.52 4.90
C ALA A 106 -10.37 -36.46 5.93
N ILE A 107 -11.03 -36.89 6.99
CA ILE A 107 -11.44 -36.06 8.12
C ILE A 107 -10.45 -36.27 9.25
N THR A 108 -9.66 -35.26 9.57
CA THR A 108 -8.60 -35.34 10.59
C THR A 108 -8.87 -34.42 11.77
N PHE A 109 -8.53 -34.94 12.94
CA PHE A 109 -8.49 -34.19 14.19
C PHE A 109 -7.06 -34.13 14.71
N TYR A 110 -6.69 -32.98 15.20
CA TYR A 110 -5.44 -32.82 15.95
C TYR A 110 -5.74 -32.64 17.44
N THR A 111 -4.95 -33.34 18.27
CA THR A 111 -5.04 -33.24 19.72
C THR A 111 -3.75 -32.70 20.30
N CYS A 112 -3.86 -31.87 21.33
CA CYS A 112 -2.74 -31.47 22.19
C CYS A 112 -3.23 -31.45 23.64
N GLY A 113 -2.82 -32.45 24.43
CA GLY A 113 -3.37 -32.68 25.75
C GLY A 113 -4.87 -32.98 25.70
N GLU A 114 -5.68 -32.20 26.42
CA GLU A 114 -7.15 -32.35 26.46
C GLU A 114 -7.87 -31.68 25.27
N PHE A 115 -7.19 -30.78 24.56
CA PHE A 115 -7.77 -30.04 23.45
C PHE A 115 -7.76 -30.87 22.16
N LYS A 116 -8.92 -30.96 21.53
CA LYS A 116 -9.10 -31.67 20.27
C LYS A 116 -9.86 -30.82 19.27
N ASP A 117 -9.33 -30.67 18.06
CA ASP A 117 -9.91 -29.81 17.03
C ASP A 117 -9.92 -30.45 15.65
N LEU A 118 -10.99 -30.16 14.86
CA LEU A 118 -11.10 -30.52 13.45
C LEU A 118 -10.09 -29.66 12.64
N CYS A 119 -9.03 -30.28 12.16
CA CYS A 119 -7.94 -29.58 11.49
C CYS A 119 -7.22 -30.47 10.49
N ARG A 120 -6.74 -29.88 9.40
CA ARG A 120 -5.94 -30.56 8.35
C ARG A 120 -4.44 -30.58 8.66
N GLY A 121 -3.98 -29.81 9.65
CA GLY A 121 -2.57 -29.65 9.94
C GLY A 121 -1.81 -28.91 8.81
N PRO A 122 -0.47 -29.04 8.74
CA PRO A 122 0.39 -29.68 9.74
C PRO A 122 0.62 -28.80 10.98
N HIS A 123 1.08 -29.44 12.06
CA HIS A 123 1.50 -28.80 13.31
C HIS A 123 2.97 -29.07 13.62
N VAL A 124 3.52 -28.37 14.61
CA VAL A 124 4.81 -28.71 15.22
C VAL A 124 4.70 -30.02 16.02
N GLU A 125 5.85 -30.63 16.38
CA GLU A 125 5.89 -31.91 17.08
C GLU A 125 5.17 -31.89 18.46
N SER A 126 5.35 -30.78 19.21
CA SER A 126 4.73 -30.60 20.52
C SER A 126 4.49 -29.14 20.85
N THR A 127 3.65 -28.86 21.85
CA THR A 127 3.36 -27.49 22.32
C THR A 127 4.63 -26.79 22.82
N GLY A 128 5.60 -27.51 23.36
CA GLY A 128 6.90 -27.00 23.81
C GLY A 128 7.80 -26.46 22.68
N LYS A 129 7.47 -26.72 21.42
CA LYS A 129 8.17 -26.12 20.27
C LYS A 129 7.75 -24.66 19.99
N ILE A 130 6.67 -24.20 20.59
CA ILE A 130 6.18 -22.81 20.48
C ILE A 130 6.97 -21.96 21.48
N LYS A 131 8.04 -21.30 20.98
CA LYS A 131 9.03 -20.64 21.86
C LYS A 131 8.54 -19.34 22.45
N THR A 132 7.95 -18.50 21.64
CA THR A 132 7.46 -17.19 22.06
C THR A 132 6.23 -16.79 21.28
N PHE A 133 5.27 -16.20 21.97
CA PHE A 133 4.03 -15.72 21.38
C PHE A 133 3.56 -14.44 22.07
N LYS A 134 2.62 -13.73 21.46
CA LYS A 134 1.95 -12.56 22.02
C LYS A 134 0.54 -12.44 21.44
N LEU A 135 -0.45 -12.17 22.28
CA LEU A 135 -1.79 -11.77 21.82
C LEU A 135 -1.77 -10.30 21.39
N MET A 136 -2.39 -10.02 20.28
CA MET A 136 -2.26 -8.72 19.61
C MET A 136 -3.53 -7.88 19.64
N ASN A 137 -4.66 -8.51 19.34
CA ASN A 137 -5.93 -7.79 19.18
C ASN A 137 -7.11 -8.77 19.27
N VAL A 138 -8.30 -8.23 19.54
CA VAL A 138 -9.58 -8.92 19.39
C VAL A 138 -10.53 -8.07 18.57
N ALA A 139 -11.24 -8.66 17.61
CA ALA A 139 -12.20 -7.98 16.74
C ALA A 139 -13.42 -8.87 16.47
N GLY A 140 -14.53 -8.26 16.04
CA GLY A 140 -15.67 -8.99 15.50
C GLY A 140 -15.36 -9.53 14.11
N SER A 141 -15.81 -10.76 13.83
CA SER A 141 -15.72 -11.40 12.52
C SER A 141 -17.01 -12.15 12.23
N TYR A 142 -17.66 -11.87 11.10
CA TYR A 142 -18.85 -12.64 10.73
C TYR A 142 -18.47 -14.04 10.27
N PHE A 143 -19.23 -15.03 10.73
CA PHE A 143 -19.07 -16.41 10.27
C PHE A 143 -19.15 -16.50 8.74
N HIS A 144 -18.20 -17.17 8.11
CA HIS A 144 -17.98 -17.18 6.64
C HIS A 144 -17.74 -15.79 6.00
N GLY A 145 -17.55 -14.73 6.77
CA GLY A 145 -17.41 -13.36 6.25
C GLY A 145 -18.72 -12.76 5.70
N ILE A 146 -19.86 -13.34 6.02
CA ILE A 146 -21.19 -12.91 5.56
C ILE A 146 -21.85 -12.08 6.65
N GLU A 147 -22.16 -10.81 6.38
CA GLU A 147 -22.69 -9.83 7.35
C GLU A 147 -24.02 -10.25 8.01
N THR A 148 -24.78 -11.15 7.37
CA THR A 148 -26.04 -11.69 7.92
C THR A 148 -25.85 -12.88 8.86
N ASN A 149 -24.65 -13.46 8.92
CA ASN A 149 -24.32 -14.58 9.79
C ASN A 149 -23.94 -14.09 11.21
N PRO A 150 -23.92 -15.00 12.22
CA PRO A 150 -23.47 -14.67 13.55
C PRO A 150 -22.10 -13.98 13.59
N MET A 151 -21.97 -13.01 14.48
CA MET A 151 -20.70 -12.31 14.71
C MET A 151 -19.90 -13.04 15.79
N LEU A 152 -18.76 -13.62 15.40
CA LEU A 152 -17.79 -14.27 16.26
C LEU A 152 -16.76 -13.27 16.78
N GLN A 153 -16.03 -13.64 17.80
CA GLN A 153 -14.85 -12.91 18.27
C GLN A 153 -13.60 -13.55 17.69
N ARG A 154 -12.86 -12.77 16.91
CA ARG A 154 -11.57 -13.17 16.34
C ARG A 154 -10.44 -12.65 17.21
N LEU A 155 -9.75 -13.56 17.88
CA LEU A 155 -8.57 -13.25 18.70
C LEU A 155 -7.32 -13.45 17.86
N TYR A 156 -6.51 -12.40 17.75
CA TYR A 156 -5.27 -12.39 16.98
C TYR A 156 -4.06 -12.56 17.89
N GLY A 157 -3.11 -13.37 17.45
CA GLY A 157 -1.82 -13.53 18.09
C GLY A 157 -0.68 -13.62 17.08
N THR A 158 0.54 -13.57 17.58
CA THR A 158 1.74 -13.84 16.78
C THR A 158 2.69 -14.77 17.53
N ALA A 159 3.51 -15.53 16.80
CA ALA A 159 4.53 -16.39 17.38
C ALA A 159 5.83 -16.32 16.57
N PHE A 160 6.96 -16.41 17.28
CA PHE A 160 8.30 -16.35 16.71
C PHE A 160 9.22 -17.42 17.32
N PRO A 161 10.27 -17.87 16.59
CA PRO A 161 11.20 -18.88 17.07
C PRO A 161 11.98 -18.46 18.32
N ASN A 162 12.13 -17.17 18.57
CA ASN A 162 12.90 -16.64 19.70
C ASN A 162 12.39 -15.26 20.17
N PRO A 163 12.70 -14.89 21.44
CA PRO A 163 12.25 -13.62 22.03
C PRO A 163 12.80 -12.37 21.33
N LYS A 164 13.95 -12.47 20.67
CA LYS A 164 14.56 -11.33 19.96
C LYS A 164 13.71 -10.94 18.76
N GLU A 165 13.32 -11.93 17.95
CA GLU A 165 12.48 -11.70 16.77
C GLU A 165 11.10 -11.14 17.15
N LEU A 166 10.46 -11.71 18.19
CA LEU A 166 9.20 -11.18 18.72
C LEU A 166 9.35 -9.72 19.16
N ARG A 167 10.43 -9.38 19.88
CA ARG A 167 10.68 -8.01 20.32
C ARG A 167 10.85 -7.05 19.13
N MET A 168 11.64 -7.45 18.13
CA MET A 168 11.83 -6.65 16.91
C MET A 168 10.50 -6.42 16.19
N TYR A 169 9.67 -7.43 16.06
CA TYR A 169 8.35 -7.33 15.46
C TYR A 169 7.42 -6.38 16.23
N LEU A 170 7.38 -6.49 17.56
CA LEU A 170 6.59 -5.59 18.40
C LEU A 170 7.08 -4.13 18.31
N GLN A 171 8.39 -3.91 18.26
CA GLN A 171 8.96 -2.58 18.03
C GLN A 171 8.56 -2.03 16.67
N GLN A 172 8.59 -2.86 15.63
CA GLN A 172 8.15 -2.47 14.28
C GLN A 172 6.67 -2.05 14.26
N ILE A 173 5.79 -2.78 14.97
CA ILE A 173 4.37 -2.42 15.09
C ILE A 173 4.20 -1.08 15.81
N GLU A 174 4.91 -0.86 16.92
CA GLU A 174 4.82 0.41 17.65
C GLU A 174 5.34 1.59 16.80
N GLU A 175 6.42 1.40 16.05
CA GLU A 175 6.90 2.40 15.08
C GLU A 175 5.88 2.63 13.95
N ALA A 176 5.22 1.58 13.45
CA ALA A 176 4.17 1.71 12.44
C ALA A 176 2.99 2.56 12.96
N LYS A 177 2.56 2.35 14.22
CA LYS A 177 1.51 3.17 14.85
C LYS A 177 1.90 4.65 14.96
N LYS A 178 3.16 4.94 15.31
CA LYS A 178 3.67 6.32 15.39
C LYS A 178 3.74 7.00 14.02
N ARG A 179 3.94 6.22 12.95
CA ARG A 179 4.07 6.69 11.57
C ARG A 179 2.76 6.71 10.80
N ASP A 180 1.66 6.21 11.38
CA ASP A 180 0.36 6.11 10.71
C ASP A 180 -0.02 7.44 10.03
N HIS A 181 -0.19 7.40 8.70
CA HIS A 181 -0.48 8.59 7.88
C HIS A 181 -1.77 9.29 8.27
N ARG A 182 -2.74 8.59 8.85
CA ARG A 182 -4.01 9.17 9.33
C ARG A 182 -3.77 10.07 10.54
N ARG A 183 -2.90 9.61 11.45
CA ARG A 183 -2.47 10.39 12.61
C ARG A 183 -1.59 11.57 12.19
N LEU A 184 -0.52 11.30 11.42
CA LEU A 184 0.40 12.34 10.95
C LEU A 184 -0.31 13.35 10.04
N GLY A 185 -1.23 12.89 9.19
CA GLY A 185 -2.05 13.76 8.34
C GLY A 185 -2.85 14.78 9.12
N LYS A 186 -3.44 14.35 10.25
CA LYS A 186 -4.15 15.24 11.17
C LYS A 186 -3.21 16.17 11.94
N GLU A 187 -2.13 15.62 12.53
CA GLU A 187 -1.16 16.39 13.33
C GLU A 187 -0.44 17.48 12.50
N LEU A 188 -0.12 17.17 11.24
CA LEU A 188 0.59 18.07 10.32
C LEU A 188 -0.34 18.88 9.41
N ASP A 189 -1.66 18.70 9.53
CA ASP A 189 -2.67 19.38 8.72
C ASP A 189 -2.48 19.16 7.21
N LEU A 190 -2.39 17.88 6.79
CA LEU A 190 -2.12 17.50 5.40
C LEU A 190 -3.40 17.22 4.60
N PHE A 191 -4.34 16.49 5.20
CA PHE A 191 -5.59 16.09 4.56
C PHE A 191 -6.66 15.72 5.58
N SER A 192 -7.91 15.62 5.12
CA SER A 192 -9.03 15.09 5.89
C SER A 192 -10.00 14.30 5.01
N ILE A 193 -10.84 13.50 5.64
CA ILE A 193 -12.01 12.83 5.04
C ILE A 193 -13.21 13.26 5.86
N SER A 194 -14.22 13.85 5.21
CA SER A 194 -15.41 14.40 5.86
C SER A 194 -16.62 13.52 5.57
N GLU A 195 -17.43 13.26 6.60
CA GLU A 195 -18.71 12.56 6.46
C GLU A 195 -19.70 13.33 5.56
N ASN A 196 -19.66 14.66 5.58
CA ASN A 196 -20.52 15.50 4.73
C ASN A 196 -20.24 15.36 3.23
N VAL A 197 -19.01 14.97 2.85
CA VAL A 197 -18.63 14.74 1.44
C VAL A 197 -18.75 13.27 1.08
N GLY A 198 -18.43 12.41 2.03
CA GLY A 198 -18.55 10.97 1.89
C GLY A 198 -17.27 10.21 2.22
N PRO A 199 -17.40 8.95 2.64
CA PRO A 199 -16.27 8.13 3.03
C PRO A 199 -15.37 7.81 1.82
N GLY A 200 -14.05 7.87 2.03
CA GLY A 200 -13.07 7.60 0.98
C GLY A 200 -12.91 8.70 -0.08
N LEU A 201 -13.42 9.91 0.18
CA LEU A 201 -13.21 11.10 -0.65
C LEU A 201 -12.30 12.08 0.11
N VAL A 202 -11.11 12.32 -0.40
CA VAL A 202 -10.03 13.02 0.29
C VAL A 202 -10.06 14.52 0.04
N HIS A 203 -10.02 15.31 1.13
CA HIS A 203 -9.77 16.74 1.07
C HIS A 203 -8.29 17.00 1.34
N TRP A 204 -7.61 17.65 0.40
CA TRP A 204 -6.24 18.07 0.55
C TRP A 204 -6.17 19.44 1.21
N HIS A 205 -5.52 19.53 2.38
CA HIS A 205 -5.29 20.79 3.05
C HIS A 205 -4.10 21.53 2.41
N PRO A 206 -3.90 22.84 2.69
CA PRO A 206 -2.87 23.62 1.99
C PRO A 206 -1.46 23.03 2.01
N LYS A 207 -1.05 22.41 3.13
CA LYS A 207 0.27 21.77 3.23
C LYS A 207 0.33 20.47 2.41
N GLY A 208 -0.70 19.62 2.52
CA GLY A 208 -0.80 18.39 1.73
C GLY A 208 -0.92 18.67 0.23
N GLY A 209 -1.76 19.64 -0.14
CA GLY A 209 -1.90 20.09 -1.52
C GLY A 209 -0.59 20.61 -2.12
N ARG A 210 0.24 21.29 -1.32
CA ARG A 210 1.57 21.74 -1.76
C ARG A 210 2.52 20.58 -2.02
N ILE A 211 2.56 19.58 -1.14
CA ILE A 211 3.39 18.37 -1.35
C ILE A 211 2.89 17.63 -2.59
N ARG A 212 1.58 17.46 -2.73
CA ARG A 212 0.96 16.84 -3.89
C ARG A 212 1.36 17.55 -5.18
N SER A 213 1.26 18.88 -5.23
CA SER A 213 1.66 19.68 -6.39
C SER A 213 3.13 19.48 -6.77
N LEU A 214 4.04 19.43 -5.77
CA LEU A 214 5.46 19.14 -6.01
C LEU A 214 5.69 17.74 -6.61
N ILE A 215 4.93 16.74 -6.18
CA ILE A 215 4.96 15.39 -6.74
C ILE A 215 4.44 15.39 -8.18
N GLU A 216 3.31 16.06 -8.44
CA GLU A 216 2.70 16.18 -9.76
C GLU A 216 3.61 16.90 -10.76
N ASP A 217 4.28 18.01 -10.35
CA ASP A 217 5.23 18.75 -11.18
C ASP A 217 6.47 17.92 -11.50
N PHE A 218 7.00 17.19 -10.50
CA PHE A 218 8.07 16.24 -10.71
C PHE A 218 7.66 15.15 -11.71
N TRP A 219 6.49 14.55 -11.51
CA TRP A 219 5.93 13.50 -12.37
C TRP A 219 5.82 13.98 -13.84
N LYS A 220 5.22 15.15 -14.09
CA LYS A 220 5.06 15.71 -15.43
C LYS A 220 6.42 15.92 -16.11
N ARG A 221 7.36 16.53 -15.41
CA ARG A 221 8.68 16.82 -15.95
C ARG A 221 9.44 15.55 -16.33
N GLU A 222 9.42 14.53 -15.46
CA GLU A 222 10.12 13.29 -15.74
C GLU A 222 9.42 12.47 -16.83
N HIS A 223 8.09 12.56 -16.98
CA HIS A 223 7.38 11.93 -18.10
C HIS A 223 7.78 12.52 -19.45
N PHE A 224 7.81 13.83 -19.58
CA PHE A 224 8.29 14.47 -20.82
C PHE A 224 9.73 14.08 -21.16
N LYS A 225 10.62 14.00 -20.17
CA LYS A 225 12.00 13.56 -20.38
C LYS A 225 12.12 12.11 -20.85
N ASN A 226 11.19 11.25 -20.45
CA ASN A 226 11.14 9.84 -20.85
C ASN A 226 10.25 9.61 -22.08
N GLY A 227 9.92 10.66 -22.84
CA GLY A 227 9.22 10.58 -24.13
C GLY A 227 7.74 10.24 -24.01
N TYR A 228 7.10 10.62 -22.91
CA TYR A 228 5.65 10.53 -22.76
C TYR A 228 4.98 11.87 -23.11
N ASP A 229 3.84 11.77 -23.75
CA ASP A 229 2.90 12.89 -23.90
C ASP A 229 1.84 12.82 -22.78
N ILE A 230 1.41 13.99 -22.29
CA ILE A 230 0.39 14.08 -21.26
C ILE A 230 -0.97 14.31 -21.93
N VAL A 231 -1.93 13.46 -21.56
CA VAL A 231 -3.32 13.57 -21.99
C VAL A 231 -4.24 13.87 -20.81
N TYR A 232 -5.43 14.38 -21.09
CA TYR A 232 -6.47 14.64 -20.09
C TYR A 232 -7.79 14.11 -20.59
N THR A 233 -8.51 13.37 -19.76
CA THR A 233 -9.76 12.72 -20.11
C THR A 233 -10.90 13.14 -19.19
N PRO A 234 -12.17 13.15 -19.66
CA PRO A 234 -13.31 13.49 -18.84
C PRO A 234 -13.55 12.47 -17.72
N HIS A 235 -14.22 12.91 -16.65
CA HIS A 235 -14.55 12.05 -15.50
C HIS A 235 -15.78 11.17 -15.74
N VAL A 236 -16.56 11.44 -16.76
CA VAL A 236 -17.81 10.76 -17.10
C VAL A 236 -17.78 10.24 -18.52
N GLY A 237 -18.32 9.06 -18.75
CA GLY A 237 -18.45 8.46 -20.08
C GLY A 237 -19.78 7.73 -20.25
N LYS A 238 -20.26 7.63 -21.49
CA LYS A 238 -21.48 6.89 -21.83
C LYS A 238 -21.33 5.39 -21.57
N ALA A 239 -22.44 4.70 -21.30
CA ALA A 239 -22.48 3.27 -21.03
C ALA A 239 -21.79 2.43 -22.10
N ASN A 240 -21.97 2.78 -23.39
CA ASN A 240 -21.36 2.05 -24.52
C ASN A 240 -19.82 1.93 -24.41
N LEU A 241 -19.15 2.92 -23.83
CA LEU A 241 -17.69 2.88 -23.63
C LEU A 241 -17.31 1.74 -22.67
N TRP A 242 -18.11 1.55 -21.64
CA TRP A 242 -17.91 0.56 -20.59
C TRP A 242 -18.38 -0.84 -21.00
N GLU A 243 -19.41 -0.91 -21.87
CA GLU A 243 -19.83 -2.16 -22.52
C GLU A 243 -18.75 -2.66 -23.47
N THR A 244 -18.27 -1.78 -24.37
CA THR A 244 -17.23 -2.14 -25.34
C THR A 244 -15.95 -2.61 -24.63
N SER A 245 -15.53 -1.94 -23.58
CA SER A 245 -14.33 -2.29 -22.82
C SER A 245 -14.52 -3.52 -21.91
N GLY A 246 -15.77 -3.96 -21.66
CA GLY A 246 -16.10 -5.10 -20.78
C GLY A 246 -16.17 -4.76 -19.30
N HIS A 247 -16.04 -3.50 -18.92
CA HIS A 247 -16.09 -3.11 -17.50
C HIS A 247 -17.46 -3.38 -16.88
N LEU A 248 -18.55 -3.27 -17.63
CA LEU A 248 -19.89 -3.56 -17.12
C LEU A 248 -20.11 -5.06 -16.86
N ASP A 249 -19.39 -5.95 -17.58
CA ASP A 249 -19.50 -7.39 -17.40
C ASP A 249 -18.67 -7.89 -16.19
N PHE A 250 -17.47 -7.34 -15.99
CA PHE A 250 -16.49 -7.88 -15.03
C PHE A 250 -16.24 -6.98 -13.82
N TYR A 251 -16.64 -5.70 -13.86
CA TYR A 251 -16.30 -4.72 -12.83
C TYR A 251 -17.49 -3.92 -12.30
N ARG A 252 -18.73 -4.32 -12.63
CA ARG A 252 -19.98 -3.60 -12.29
C ARG A 252 -20.08 -3.26 -10.80
N ASP A 253 -19.78 -4.21 -9.93
CA ASP A 253 -19.88 -4.05 -8.47
C ASP A 253 -18.90 -2.99 -7.90
N GLY A 254 -17.81 -2.74 -8.62
CA GLY A 254 -16.83 -1.70 -8.29
C GLY A 254 -17.14 -0.32 -8.89
N MET A 255 -18.23 -0.17 -9.63
CA MET A 255 -18.62 1.10 -10.25
C MET A 255 -19.71 1.80 -9.44
N TYR A 256 -19.70 3.14 -9.46
CA TYR A 256 -20.83 3.93 -8.99
C TYR A 256 -22.05 3.68 -9.89
N ALA A 257 -23.25 3.91 -9.35
CA ALA A 257 -24.48 3.78 -10.10
C ALA A 257 -24.49 4.68 -11.35
N ALA A 258 -25.18 4.21 -12.40
CA ALA A 258 -25.37 5.01 -13.61
C ALA A 258 -26.16 6.29 -13.32
N MET A 259 -25.80 7.35 -14.04
CA MET A 259 -26.54 8.61 -14.11
C MET A 259 -27.36 8.59 -15.40
N ASN A 260 -28.70 8.75 -15.33
CA ASN A 260 -29.52 8.93 -16.50
C ASN A 260 -29.55 10.42 -16.89
N ILE A 261 -29.07 10.73 -18.09
CA ILE A 261 -29.03 12.07 -18.65
C ILE A 261 -29.57 12.00 -20.08
N ASP A 262 -30.68 12.68 -20.35
CA ASP A 262 -31.33 12.70 -21.69
C ASP A 262 -31.62 11.28 -22.21
N ASP A 263 -32.17 10.41 -21.36
CA ASP A 263 -32.46 9.00 -21.65
C ASP A 263 -31.25 8.13 -22.03
N MET A 264 -30.04 8.59 -21.68
CA MET A 264 -28.79 7.85 -21.85
C MET A 264 -28.11 7.63 -20.52
N GLU A 265 -27.53 6.45 -20.34
CA GLU A 265 -26.75 6.12 -19.16
C GLU A 265 -25.31 6.60 -19.27
N TYR A 266 -24.84 7.29 -18.23
CA TYR A 266 -23.46 7.71 -18.03
C TYR A 266 -22.91 7.15 -16.72
N PHE A 267 -21.61 6.88 -16.70
CA PHE A 267 -20.90 6.43 -15.52
C PHE A 267 -19.73 7.34 -15.19
N ILE A 268 -19.47 7.52 -13.90
CA ILE A 268 -18.20 8.07 -13.44
C ILE A 268 -17.12 7.02 -13.71
N LYS A 269 -15.99 7.43 -14.30
CA LYS A 269 -14.93 6.51 -14.73
C LYS A 269 -14.28 5.75 -13.56
N PRO A 270 -14.25 4.40 -13.59
CA PRO A 270 -13.46 3.59 -12.66
C PRO A 270 -12.01 3.41 -13.12
N MET A 271 -11.72 3.67 -14.39
CA MET A 271 -10.42 3.50 -15.06
C MET A 271 -10.27 4.52 -16.20
N ASN A 272 -9.02 4.79 -16.63
CA ASN A 272 -8.72 5.76 -17.69
C ASN A 272 -8.55 5.12 -19.08
N CYS A 273 -8.21 3.82 -19.12
CA CYS A 273 -7.83 3.12 -20.35
C CYS A 273 -8.81 3.26 -21.52
N PRO A 274 -10.14 3.15 -21.38
CA PRO A 274 -11.05 3.29 -22.53
C PRO A 274 -10.99 4.68 -23.16
N PHE A 275 -10.73 5.73 -22.39
CA PHE A 275 -10.60 7.09 -22.92
C PHE A 275 -9.31 7.28 -23.72
N HIS A 276 -8.18 6.71 -23.29
CA HIS A 276 -6.94 6.73 -24.07
C HIS A 276 -7.10 5.96 -25.39
N VAL A 277 -7.87 4.87 -25.38
CA VAL A 277 -8.22 4.14 -26.59
C VAL A 277 -9.04 5.02 -27.56
N GLU A 278 -10.00 5.81 -27.05
CA GLU A 278 -10.77 6.73 -27.89
C GLU A 278 -9.86 7.85 -28.48
N ILE A 279 -8.86 8.33 -27.73
CA ILE A 279 -7.85 9.26 -28.28
C ILE A 279 -7.06 8.57 -29.39
N TYR A 280 -6.65 7.30 -29.22
CA TYR A 280 -5.96 6.54 -30.27
C TYR A 280 -6.81 6.45 -31.55
N LYS A 281 -8.10 6.15 -31.43
CA LYS A 281 -9.04 6.01 -32.53
C LYS A 281 -9.36 7.33 -33.27
N SER A 282 -9.09 8.48 -32.65
CA SER A 282 -9.44 9.79 -33.24
C SER A 282 -8.66 10.12 -34.50
N GLY A 283 -7.62 9.36 -34.86
CA GLY A 283 -6.82 9.55 -36.07
C GLY A 283 -6.31 8.26 -36.67
N LEU A 284 -5.91 8.30 -37.95
CA LEU A 284 -5.18 7.20 -38.56
C LEU A 284 -3.79 7.11 -37.96
N ARG A 285 -3.32 5.88 -37.64
CA ARG A 285 -2.02 5.62 -37.06
C ARG A 285 -1.12 4.89 -38.02
N SER A 286 0.17 5.23 -37.99
CA SER A 286 1.20 4.58 -38.77
C SER A 286 2.23 3.89 -37.84
N TYR A 287 2.85 2.81 -38.30
CA TYR A 287 3.96 2.16 -37.58
C TYR A 287 5.10 3.13 -37.21
N ARG A 288 5.26 4.22 -37.98
CA ARG A 288 6.28 5.26 -37.74
C ARG A 288 6.00 6.12 -36.51
N GLU A 289 4.75 6.15 -36.04
CA GLU A 289 4.35 6.87 -34.82
C GLU A 289 4.52 6.01 -33.56
N LEU A 290 4.61 4.68 -33.73
CA LEU A 290 4.74 3.75 -32.61
C LEU A 290 6.20 3.63 -32.14
N PRO A 291 6.44 3.54 -30.83
CA PRO A 291 5.46 3.47 -29.75
C PRO A 291 4.88 4.82 -29.37
N LEU A 292 3.56 4.88 -29.14
CA LEU A 292 2.88 6.05 -28.54
C LEU A 292 2.80 5.84 -27.03
N ARG A 293 3.33 6.81 -26.26
CA ARG A 293 3.34 6.76 -24.80
C ARG A 293 2.53 7.90 -24.23
N TRP A 294 1.31 7.62 -23.79
CA TRP A 294 0.41 8.64 -23.24
C TRP A 294 0.18 8.42 -21.76
N ALA A 295 0.37 9.49 -20.98
CA ALA A 295 0.26 9.45 -19.52
C ALA A 295 -0.77 10.47 -19.04
N GLU A 296 -1.46 10.15 -17.95
CA GLU A 296 -2.43 10.99 -17.28
C GLU A 296 -2.33 10.85 -15.76
N LEU A 297 -2.38 11.97 -15.05
CA LEU A 297 -2.79 11.94 -13.65
C LEU A 297 -4.32 11.89 -13.64
N GLY A 298 -4.82 10.68 -13.87
CA GLY A 298 -6.23 10.43 -14.13
C GLY A 298 -7.01 10.13 -12.86
N THR A 299 -7.93 11.03 -12.48
CA THR A 299 -8.79 10.78 -11.32
C THR A 299 -9.90 9.79 -11.69
N VAL A 300 -9.99 8.72 -10.91
CA VAL A 300 -10.97 7.64 -11.06
C VAL A 300 -11.75 7.43 -9.77
N TYR A 301 -12.89 6.76 -9.89
CA TYR A 301 -13.82 6.56 -8.78
C TYR A 301 -14.25 5.08 -8.73
N ARG A 302 -14.05 4.44 -7.57
CA ARG A 302 -14.42 3.04 -7.37
C ARG A 302 -15.31 2.92 -6.14
N TYR A 303 -16.39 2.17 -6.29
CA TYR A 303 -17.29 1.89 -5.17
C TYR A 303 -16.68 0.82 -4.27
N GLU A 304 -15.77 1.25 -3.40
CA GLU A 304 -15.19 0.38 -2.36
C GLU A 304 -16.18 0.24 -1.20
N LYS A 305 -16.32 -0.98 -0.65
CA LYS A 305 -17.16 -1.22 0.53
C LYS A 305 -16.65 -0.42 1.73
N ALA A 306 -17.56 0.14 2.54
CA ALA A 306 -17.20 1.02 3.66
C ALA A 306 -16.18 0.37 4.64
N GLY A 307 -16.35 -0.90 4.95
CA GLY A 307 -15.46 -1.65 5.86
C GLY A 307 -14.04 -1.89 5.31
N THR A 308 -13.78 -1.65 4.03
CA THR A 308 -12.44 -1.82 3.43
C THR A 308 -11.66 -0.52 3.32
N LEU A 309 -12.28 0.63 3.59
CA LEU A 309 -11.64 1.94 3.47
C LEU A 309 -10.58 2.13 4.57
N HIS A 310 -9.41 2.69 4.19
CA HIS A 310 -8.31 2.85 5.11
C HIS A 310 -7.46 4.09 4.79
N GLY A 311 -7.78 5.22 5.41
CA GLY A 311 -7.05 6.47 5.22
C GLY A 311 -6.85 6.82 3.74
N LEU A 312 -5.61 7.05 3.33
CA LEU A 312 -5.21 7.25 1.93
C LEU A 312 -4.90 5.94 1.18
N PHE A 313 -4.77 4.81 1.88
CA PHE A 313 -4.39 3.54 1.26
C PHE A 313 -5.52 2.88 0.48
N ARG A 314 -6.76 3.09 0.91
CA ARG A 314 -7.94 2.59 0.21
C ARG A 314 -9.08 3.60 0.28
N VAL A 315 -9.35 4.24 -0.84
CA VAL A 315 -10.25 5.36 -1.00
C VAL A 315 -11.22 5.12 -2.15
N ARG A 316 -12.27 5.93 -2.27
CA ARG A 316 -13.27 5.84 -3.34
C ARG A 316 -13.00 6.77 -4.52
N GLY A 317 -12.33 7.88 -4.28
CA GLY A 317 -11.88 8.82 -5.32
C GLY A 317 -10.37 8.98 -5.22
N PHE A 318 -9.63 8.70 -6.30
CA PHE A 318 -8.18 8.77 -6.30
C PHE A 318 -7.62 9.08 -7.69
N THR A 319 -6.40 9.60 -7.72
CA THR A 319 -5.70 9.97 -8.94
C THR A 319 -4.62 8.95 -9.24
N GLN A 320 -4.81 8.18 -10.33
CA GLN A 320 -3.79 7.26 -10.82
C GLN A 320 -2.74 8.01 -11.64
N ASP A 321 -1.49 7.64 -11.51
CA ASP A 321 -0.42 8.01 -12.42
C ASP A 321 -0.38 7.04 -13.60
N ASP A 322 -1.44 7.05 -14.37
CA ASP A 322 -1.76 6.07 -15.37
C ASP A 322 -1.07 6.40 -16.71
N ALA A 323 -0.59 5.38 -17.40
CA ALA A 323 -0.18 5.55 -18.79
C ALA A 323 -0.43 4.30 -19.62
N HIS A 324 -0.62 4.54 -20.90
CA HIS A 324 -0.86 3.52 -21.90
C HIS A 324 0.13 3.67 -23.03
N ILE A 325 0.85 2.59 -23.32
CA ILE A 325 1.83 2.53 -24.39
C ILE A 325 1.23 1.68 -25.50
N PHE A 326 1.03 2.27 -26.66
CA PHE A 326 0.60 1.55 -27.86
C PHE A 326 1.83 1.24 -28.72
N CYS A 327 2.10 -0.02 -28.98
CA CYS A 327 3.32 -0.47 -29.64
C CYS A 327 3.09 -1.67 -30.55
N THR A 328 4.13 -1.99 -31.36
CA THR A 328 4.15 -3.26 -32.10
C THR A 328 4.64 -4.40 -31.19
N VAL A 329 4.51 -5.64 -31.63
CA VAL A 329 4.97 -6.80 -30.86
C VAL A 329 6.47 -6.78 -30.62
N GLU A 330 7.24 -6.29 -31.57
CA GLU A 330 8.72 -6.22 -31.53
C GLU A 330 9.20 -5.17 -30.50
N GLN A 331 8.38 -4.15 -30.22
CA GLN A 331 8.72 -3.07 -29.30
C GLN A 331 8.42 -3.40 -27.83
N ILE A 332 7.61 -4.43 -27.55
CA ILE A 332 7.08 -4.71 -26.19
C ILE A 332 8.21 -4.87 -25.17
N GLU A 333 9.19 -5.71 -25.46
CA GLU A 333 10.26 -6.02 -24.49
C GLU A 333 11.06 -4.78 -24.12
N ASP A 334 11.40 -3.94 -25.11
CA ASP A 334 12.13 -2.70 -24.87
C ASP A 334 11.29 -1.67 -24.11
N GLU A 335 10.01 -1.54 -24.44
CA GLU A 335 9.09 -0.65 -23.71
C GLU A 335 8.96 -1.08 -22.24
N VAL A 336 8.82 -2.37 -21.95
CA VAL A 336 8.74 -2.87 -20.58
C VAL A 336 10.04 -2.63 -19.80
N LYS A 337 11.22 -2.82 -20.43
CA LYS A 337 12.52 -2.48 -19.81
C LYS A 337 12.59 -1.00 -19.44
N GLU A 338 12.21 -0.12 -20.36
CA GLU A 338 12.22 1.33 -20.09
C GLU A 338 11.25 1.70 -18.95
N VAL A 339 10.07 1.07 -18.88
CA VAL A 339 9.14 1.27 -17.76
C VAL A 339 9.75 0.80 -16.44
N ILE A 340 10.41 -0.37 -16.40
CA ILE A 340 11.08 -0.86 -15.18
C ILE A 340 12.18 0.11 -14.73
N ARG A 341 13.02 0.62 -15.66
CA ARG A 341 14.04 1.63 -15.37
C ARG A 341 13.43 2.90 -14.80
N PHE A 342 12.33 3.35 -15.41
CA PHE A 342 11.62 4.53 -14.95
C PHE A 342 11.02 4.34 -13.55
N CYS A 343 10.41 3.17 -13.25
CA CYS A 343 9.96 2.83 -11.89
C CYS A 343 11.12 2.92 -10.88
N ASN A 344 12.23 2.28 -11.17
CA ASN A 344 13.41 2.27 -10.28
C ASN A 344 13.96 3.68 -10.04
N PHE A 345 14.05 4.51 -11.09
CA PHE A 345 14.46 5.92 -10.97
C PHE A 345 13.53 6.70 -10.04
N ILE A 346 12.21 6.55 -10.22
CA ILE A 346 11.19 7.21 -9.40
C ILE A 346 11.34 6.79 -7.93
N TRP A 347 11.35 5.48 -7.65
CA TRP A 347 11.42 4.99 -6.26
C TRP A 347 12.70 5.43 -5.56
N LYS A 348 13.83 5.34 -6.24
CA LYS A 348 15.12 5.82 -5.72
C LYS A 348 15.08 7.32 -5.42
N THR A 349 14.44 8.13 -6.26
CA THR A 349 14.31 9.58 -6.05
C THR A 349 13.52 9.91 -4.79
N PHE A 350 12.51 9.10 -4.45
CA PHE A 350 11.72 9.24 -3.23
C PHE A 350 12.27 8.49 -2.01
N GLY A 351 13.48 7.91 -2.11
CA GLY A 351 14.18 7.28 -0.98
C GLY A 351 13.92 5.80 -0.78
N PHE A 352 13.24 5.13 -1.72
CA PHE A 352 13.02 3.69 -1.67
C PHE A 352 14.07 2.96 -2.53
N THR A 353 14.88 2.11 -1.89
CA THR A 353 16.00 1.42 -2.55
C THR A 353 15.82 -0.09 -2.65
N ASP A 354 14.93 -0.68 -1.86
CA ASP A 354 14.62 -2.11 -1.87
C ASP A 354 13.35 -2.34 -2.70
N VAL A 355 13.54 -2.79 -3.95
CA VAL A 355 12.48 -3.03 -4.93
C VAL A 355 12.51 -4.49 -5.35
N LYS A 356 11.37 -5.18 -5.33
CA LYS A 356 11.19 -6.56 -5.75
C LYS A 356 10.05 -6.67 -6.76
N ALA A 357 10.24 -7.47 -7.80
CA ALA A 357 9.23 -7.73 -8.81
C ALA A 357 8.44 -9.01 -8.52
N TYR A 358 7.17 -9.01 -8.91
CA TYR A 358 6.29 -10.18 -8.90
C TYR A 358 5.69 -10.32 -10.29
N LEU A 359 5.99 -11.44 -10.95
CA LEU A 359 5.46 -11.78 -12.27
C LEU A 359 4.20 -12.61 -12.11
N SER A 360 3.04 -12.00 -12.36
CA SER A 360 1.74 -12.68 -12.26
C SER A 360 1.34 -13.29 -13.60
N THR A 361 1.08 -14.60 -13.59
CA THR A 361 0.76 -15.40 -14.78
C THR A 361 -0.75 -15.55 -14.98
N ARG A 362 -1.14 -16.33 -15.99
CA ARG A 362 -2.53 -16.51 -16.44
C ARG A 362 -3.43 -17.10 -15.34
N PRO A 363 -4.55 -16.43 -14.98
CA PRO A 363 -5.55 -16.99 -14.07
C PRO A 363 -6.44 -18.04 -14.75
N GLU A 364 -7.19 -18.84 -13.96
CA GLU A 364 -8.15 -19.82 -14.49
C GLU A 364 -9.20 -19.20 -15.41
N LYS A 365 -9.70 -18.02 -15.03
CA LYS A 365 -10.65 -17.24 -15.84
C LYS A 365 -9.92 -16.15 -16.61
N ALA A 366 -9.32 -16.50 -17.72
CA ALA A 366 -8.59 -15.58 -18.60
C ALA A 366 -9.22 -15.51 -20.00
N VAL A 367 -9.09 -14.33 -20.63
CA VAL A 367 -9.49 -14.09 -22.04
C VAL A 367 -8.26 -14.26 -22.94
N GLY A 368 -8.47 -14.70 -24.19
CA GLY A 368 -7.42 -14.85 -25.19
C GLY A 368 -6.77 -16.24 -25.23
N GLU A 369 -5.99 -16.47 -26.28
CA GLU A 369 -5.34 -17.74 -26.54
C GLU A 369 -4.12 -17.96 -25.61
N GLU A 370 -3.92 -19.19 -25.16
CA GLU A 370 -2.84 -19.58 -24.26
C GLU A 370 -1.46 -19.22 -24.82
N ALA A 371 -1.24 -19.45 -26.11
CA ALA A 371 0.02 -19.12 -26.77
C ALA A 371 0.39 -17.62 -26.68
N ARG A 372 -0.62 -16.73 -26.74
CA ARG A 372 -0.40 -15.28 -26.56
C ARG A 372 -0.01 -14.94 -25.13
N TRP A 373 -0.64 -15.60 -24.16
CA TRP A 373 -0.29 -15.47 -22.74
C TRP A 373 1.13 -15.90 -22.47
N ASP A 374 1.54 -17.05 -23.01
CA ASP A 374 2.91 -17.57 -22.84
C ASP A 374 3.95 -16.63 -23.45
N GLN A 375 3.68 -16.10 -24.64
CA GLN A 375 4.57 -15.15 -25.29
C GLN A 375 4.68 -13.84 -24.47
N ALA A 376 3.57 -13.30 -24.02
CA ALA A 376 3.54 -12.08 -23.22
C ALA A 376 4.25 -12.28 -21.87
N THR A 377 4.00 -13.40 -21.17
CA THR A 377 4.65 -13.72 -19.90
C THR A 377 6.18 -13.84 -20.07
N LYS A 378 6.65 -14.51 -21.13
CA LYS A 378 8.08 -14.62 -21.44
C LYS A 378 8.73 -13.26 -21.73
N SER A 379 8.03 -12.38 -22.45
CA SER A 379 8.54 -11.03 -22.73
C SER A 379 8.67 -10.19 -21.44
N LEU A 380 7.69 -10.28 -20.52
CA LEU A 380 7.77 -9.62 -19.23
C LEU A 380 8.90 -10.18 -18.35
N GLU A 381 9.06 -11.50 -18.33
CA GLU A 381 10.14 -12.17 -17.59
C GLU A 381 11.53 -11.79 -18.11
N ALA A 382 11.71 -11.78 -19.43
CA ALA A 382 12.96 -11.37 -20.07
C ALA A 382 13.32 -9.92 -19.72
N ALA A 383 12.33 -9.02 -19.67
CA ALA A 383 12.55 -7.62 -19.27
C ALA A 383 12.99 -7.50 -17.80
N ILE A 384 12.38 -8.24 -16.87
CA ILE A 384 12.78 -8.26 -15.46
C ILE A 384 14.22 -8.76 -15.30
N GLN A 385 14.56 -9.87 -15.99
CA GLN A 385 15.89 -10.47 -15.93
C GLN A 385 16.97 -9.54 -16.52
N ALA A 386 16.66 -8.86 -17.64
CA ALA A 386 17.56 -7.91 -18.27
C ALA A 386 17.90 -6.71 -17.37
N GLU A 387 16.95 -6.28 -16.52
CA GLU A 387 17.15 -5.20 -15.55
C GLU A 387 17.74 -5.69 -14.21
N GLY A 388 17.98 -6.98 -14.05
CA GLY A 388 18.63 -7.57 -12.87
C GLY A 388 17.80 -7.44 -11.59
N LEU A 389 16.46 -7.31 -11.70
CA LEU A 389 15.58 -7.22 -10.54
C LEU A 389 15.35 -8.60 -9.93
N PRO A 390 15.40 -8.73 -8.59
CA PRO A 390 14.93 -9.93 -7.93
C PRO A 390 13.42 -10.06 -8.15
N TYR A 391 12.96 -11.28 -8.52
CA TYR A 391 11.54 -11.50 -8.75
C TYR A 391 11.06 -12.86 -8.25
N GLU A 392 9.75 -12.93 -8.02
CA GLU A 392 9.01 -14.16 -7.76
C GLU A 392 7.87 -14.30 -8.77
N VAL A 393 7.50 -15.54 -9.08
CA VAL A 393 6.35 -15.83 -9.94
C VAL A 393 5.12 -16.01 -9.07
N ASP A 394 4.07 -15.24 -9.40
CA ASP A 394 2.73 -15.31 -8.79
C ASP A 394 1.80 -16.05 -9.76
N GLU A 395 1.73 -17.37 -9.60
CA GLU A 395 0.95 -18.23 -10.49
C GLU A 395 -0.55 -17.91 -10.40
N GLY A 396 -1.17 -17.58 -11.54
CA GLY A 396 -2.59 -17.26 -11.62
C GLY A 396 -2.97 -15.87 -11.12
N GLY A 397 -2.01 -15.02 -10.70
CA GLY A 397 -2.26 -13.67 -10.18
C GLY A 397 -2.47 -12.59 -11.26
N GLY A 398 -2.37 -12.94 -12.53
CA GLY A 398 -2.55 -12.02 -13.66
C GLY A 398 -3.98 -11.45 -13.74
N ALA A 399 -4.15 -10.37 -14.50
CA ALA A 399 -5.49 -9.89 -14.83
C ALA A 399 -6.17 -10.85 -15.82
N PHE A 400 -7.49 -10.78 -15.91
CA PHE A 400 -8.22 -11.65 -16.85
C PHE A 400 -7.82 -11.42 -18.33
N TYR A 401 -7.20 -10.27 -18.65
CA TYR A 401 -6.85 -9.82 -20.00
C TYR A 401 -5.36 -9.81 -20.32
N GLY A 402 -4.48 -10.14 -19.38
CA GLY A 402 -3.04 -10.23 -19.64
C GLY A 402 -2.19 -10.42 -18.38
N PRO A 403 -0.93 -10.89 -18.55
CA PRO A 403 0.04 -11.01 -17.48
C PRO A 403 0.50 -9.64 -17.01
N LYS A 404 1.05 -9.57 -15.79
CA LYS A 404 1.53 -8.32 -15.20
C LYS A 404 2.79 -8.50 -14.38
N ILE A 405 3.52 -7.40 -14.24
CA ILE A 405 4.60 -7.23 -13.26
C ILE A 405 4.10 -6.27 -12.20
N ASP A 406 4.06 -6.70 -10.94
CA ASP A 406 3.89 -5.81 -9.80
C ASP A 406 5.24 -5.54 -9.13
N LEU A 407 5.58 -4.28 -8.88
CA LEU A 407 6.76 -3.91 -8.11
C LEU A 407 6.35 -3.59 -6.68
N LYS A 408 7.02 -4.20 -5.72
CA LYS A 408 6.88 -3.89 -4.30
C LYS A 408 8.12 -3.18 -3.81
N VAL A 409 7.91 -2.19 -2.95
CA VAL A 409 8.97 -1.43 -2.27
C VAL A 409 8.88 -1.64 -0.77
N LYS A 410 10.03 -1.61 -0.07
CA LYS A 410 10.05 -1.59 1.39
C LYS A 410 10.18 -0.18 1.92
N ASP A 411 9.37 0.15 2.90
CA ASP A 411 9.47 1.42 3.63
C ASP A 411 10.57 1.39 4.70
N ALA A 412 10.75 2.52 5.40
CA ALA A 412 11.79 2.69 6.41
C ALA A 412 11.71 1.73 7.60
N ILE A 413 10.59 1.06 7.81
CA ILE A 413 10.42 0.06 8.88
C ILE A 413 10.26 -1.36 8.30
N GLY A 414 10.57 -1.55 7.02
CA GLY A 414 10.62 -2.85 6.36
C GLY A 414 9.28 -3.42 5.90
N ARG A 415 8.19 -2.63 5.90
CA ARG A 415 6.89 -3.08 5.36
C ARG A 415 6.92 -3.04 3.84
N GLU A 416 6.41 -4.09 3.21
CA GLU A 416 6.27 -4.16 1.75
C GLU A 416 4.99 -3.47 1.28
N TRP A 417 5.13 -2.68 0.21
CA TRP A 417 4.04 -1.97 -0.44
C TRP A 417 4.03 -2.30 -1.93
N GLN A 418 2.93 -2.85 -2.42
CA GLN A 418 2.70 -2.93 -3.87
C GLN A 418 2.40 -1.52 -4.38
N THR A 419 3.18 -1.10 -5.35
CA THR A 419 3.18 0.28 -5.84
C THR A 419 3.04 0.36 -7.35
N SER A 420 4.08 -0.04 -8.10
CA SER A 420 4.04 0.02 -9.56
C SER A 420 3.44 -1.25 -10.14
N THR A 421 2.72 -1.08 -11.24
CA THR A 421 2.17 -2.20 -12.01
C THR A 421 2.46 -1.95 -13.49
N ILE A 422 2.93 -2.99 -14.19
CA ILE A 422 3.13 -3.02 -15.64
C ILE A 422 2.30 -4.18 -16.16
N GLN A 423 1.37 -3.91 -17.05
CA GLN A 423 0.36 -4.88 -17.44
C GLN A 423 0.22 -4.93 -18.95
N PHE A 424 0.40 -6.10 -19.49
CA PHE A 424 0.23 -6.34 -20.91
C PHE A 424 -1.24 -6.56 -21.24
N ASP A 425 -1.74 -5.91 -22.29
CA ASP A 425 -3.13 -6.00 -22.72
C ASP A 425 -3.24 -6.20 -24.24
N PHE A 426 -3.77 -7.34 -24.63
CA PHE A 426 -4.14 -7.62 -26.01
C PHE A 426 -5.67 -7.59 -26.23
N ASN A 427 -6.45 -7.41 -25.19
CA ASN A 427 -7.92 -7.47 -25.22
C ASN A 427 -8.54 -6.12 -25.60
N LEU A 428 -8.15 -4.99 -24.99
CA LEU A 428 -8.71 -3.69 -25.33
C LEU A 428 -8.44 -3.31 -26.79
N PRO A 429 -7.21 -3.48 -27.35
CA PRO A 429 -6.98 -3.26 -28.77
C PRO A 429 -7.89 -4.09 -29.69
N GLU A 430 -8.25 -5.31 -29.27
CA GLU A 430 -9.16 -6.17 -30.02
C GLU A 430 -10.61 -5.71 -29.91
N ARG A 431 -11.10 -5.46 -28.70
CA ARG A 431 -12.50 -5.05 -28.45
C ARG A 431 -12.86 -3.72 -29.10
N PHE A 432 -11.91 -2.79 -29.15
CA PHE A 432 -12.08 -1.49 -29.78
C PHE A 432 -11.68 -1.45 -31.27
N ASP A 433 -11.26 -2.59 -31.85
CA ASP A 433 -10.76 -2.73 -33.23
C ASP A 433 -9.69 -1.69 -33.59
N LEU A 434 -8.68 -1.53 -32.71
CA LEU A 434 -7.58 -0.61 -32.93
C LEU A 434 -6.71 -1.06 -34.09
N LYS A 435 -6.25 -0.10 -34.91
CA LYS A 435 -5.43 -0.38 -36.10
C LYS A 435 -4.34 0.67 -36.27
N TYR A 436 -3.22 0.25 -36.84
CA TYR A 436 -2.19 1.10 -37.44
C TYR A 436 -1.82 0.55 -38.81
N ILE A 437 -1.30 1.41 -39.69
CA ILE A 437 -0.80 0.98 -40.99
C ILE A 437 0.67 0.60 -40.86
N GLY A 438 1.00 -0.66 -41.18
CA GLY A 438 2.35 -1.19 -41.17
C GLY A 438 3.22 -0.66 -42.31
N ASP A 439 4.48 -1.05 -42.34
CA ASP A 439 5.43 -0.77 -43.43
C ASP A 439 5.08 -1.52 -44.71
N ASP A 440 4.32 -2.60 -44.60
CA ASP A 440 3.73 -3.37 -45.68
C ASP A 440 2.47 -2.72 -46.30
N GLY A 441 2.03 -1.55 -45.76
CA GLY A 441 0.84 -0.83 -46.19
C GLY A 441 -0.48 -1.46 -45.74
N HIS A 442 -0.46 -2.54 -44.94
CA HIS A 442 -1.66 -3.16 -44.43
C HIS A 442 -1.99 -2.70 -43.01
N ALA A 443 -3.24 -2.94 -42.61
CA ALA A 443 -3.70 -2.62 -41.26
C ALA A 443 -3.31 -3.73 -40.29
N HIS A 444 -2.63 -3.35 -39.21
CA HIS A 444 -2.23 -4.21 -38.12
C HIS A 444 -2.86 -3.75 -36.81
N ARG A 445 -2.96 -4.66 -35.82
CA ARG A 445 -3.45 -4.36 -34.49
C ARG A 445 -2.28 -4.05 -33.56
N PRO A 446 -2.29 -2.90 -32.85
CA PRO A 446 -1.27 -2.62 -31.85
C PRO A 446 -1.47 -3.48 -30.61
N TYR A 447 -0.41 -3.64 -29.83
CA TYR A 447 -0.46 -4.07 -28.45
C TYR A 447 -0.51 -2.88 -27.51
N MET A 448 -0.99 -3.10 -26.31
CA MET A 448 -1.12 -2.04 -25.31
C MET A 448 -0.46 -2.49 -24.00
N VAL A 449 0.34 -1.62 -23.43
CA VAL A 449 0.93 -1.81 -22.11
C VAL A 449 0.36 -0.75 -21.17
N HIS A 450 -0.34 -1.17 -20.14
CA HIS A 450 -0.76 -0.32 -19.04
C HIS A 450 0.36 -0.22 -18.03
N ARG A 451 0.59 0.96 -17.47
CA ARG A 451 1.53 1.08 -16.36
C ARG A 451 1.12 2.19 -15.39
N ALA A 452 1.40 1.96 -14.12
CA ALA A 452 1.38 2.95 -13.07
C ALA A 452 2.72 2.89 -12.32
N LEU A 453 3.34 4.05 -12.05
CA LEU A 453 4.61 4.13 -11.31
C LEU A 453 4.35 4.21 -9.80
N PHE A 454 3.46 5.12 -9.39
CA PHE A 454 3.04 5.29 -8.00
C PHE A 454 1.83 4.41 -7.61
N GLY A 455 1.04 4.00 -8.59
CA GLY A 455 -0.29 3.43 -8.44
C GLY A 455 -1.34 4.53 -8.29
N SER A 456 -1.59 5.05 -7.10
CA SER A 456 -2.37 6.27 -6.89
C SER A 456 -1.60 7.29 -6.07
N LEU A 457 -1.81 8.58 -6.36
CA LEU A 457 -1.17 9.67 -5.60
C LEU A 457 -1.56 9.62 -4.12
N GLU A 458 -2.80 9.26 -3.81
CA GLU A 458 -3.29 9.15 -2.44
C GLU A 458 -2.52 8.06 -1.67
N ARG A 459 -2.47 6.84 -2.23
CA ARG A 459 -1.75 5.72 -1.62
C ARG A 459 -0.25 6.02 -1.52
N PHE A 460 0.35 6.55 -2.57
CA PHE A 460 1.75 6.95 -2.58
C PHE A 460 2.05 8.01 -1.53
N PHE A 461 1.21 9.05 -1.41
CA PHE A 461 1.36 10.09 -0.40
C PHE A 461 1.28 9.51 1.02
N GLY A 462 0.36 8.58 1.27
CA GLY A 462 0.26 7.87 2.54
C GLY A 462 1.54 7.08 2.87
N ILE A 463 2.03 6.28 1.91
CA ILE A 463 3.28 5.52 2.04
C ILE A 463 4.46 6.46 2.32
N LEU A 464 4.57 7.55 1.56
CA LEU A 464 5.63 8.55 1.71
C LEU A 464 5.58 9.26 3.07
N THR A 465 4.37 9.57 3.56
CA THR A 465 4.15 10.17 4.88
C THR A 465 4.63 9.24 5.99
N GLU A 466 4.34 7.95 5.90
CA GLU A 466 4.77 6.95 6.88
C GLU A 466 6.27 6.64 6.75
N HIS A 467 6.79 6.56 5.53
CA HIS A 467 8.21 6.38 5.27
C HIS A 467 9.06 7.47 5.94
N TYR A 468 8.72 8.73 5.77
CA TYR A 468 9.42 9.86 6.36
C TYR A 468 8.92 10.25 7.76
N ALA A 469 7.97 9.52 8.36
CA ALA A 469 7.32 9.90 9.62
C ALA A 469 6.87 11.38 9.64
N GLY A 470 6.34 11.85 8.52
CA GLY A 470 5.93 13.24 8.27
C GLY A 470 7.07 14.23 8.07
N GLY A 471 8.31 13.79 8.26
CA GLY A 471 9.50 14.65 8.14
C GLY A 471 10.10 14.66 6.73
N PHE A 472 9.36 15.13 5.76
CA PHE A 472 9.75 15.14 4.35
C PHE A 472 11.13 15.77 4.10
N PRO A 473 11.87 15.32 3.04
CA PRO A 473 13.09 15.96 2.60
C PRO A 473 12.82 17.39 2.10
N VAL A 474 13.85 18.22 2.05
CA VAL A 474 13.75 19.65 1.73
C VAL A 474 12.94 19.94 0.47
N TRP A 475 13.17 19.18 -0.61
CA TRP A 475 12.50 19.40 -1.87
C TRP A 475 10.98 19.11 -1.85
N LEU A 476 10.52 18.25 -0.93
CA LEU A 476 9.09 17.90 -0.72
C LEU A 476 8.46 18.65 0.45
N ALA A 477 9.25 19.22 1.35
CA ALA A 477 8.71 19.86 2.55
C ALA A 477 7.74 21.00 2.19
N PRO A 478 6.51 21.03 2.75
CA PRO A 478 5.56 22.10 2.45
C PRO A 478 6.01 23.47 2.97
N GLU A 479 6.83 23.46 4.01
CA GLU A 479 7.57 24.59 4.55
C GLU A 479 9.02 24.13 4.72
N GLN A 480 9.96 24.75 3.98
CA GLN A 480 11.38 24.38 4.02
C GLN A 480 12.13 25.08 5.12
N VAL A 481 11.72 26.31 5.42
CA VAL A 481 12.42 27.20 6.34
C VAL A 481 11.43 27.93 7.23
N ARG A 482 11.69 27.94 8.55
CA ARG A 482 10.99 28.82 9.49
C ARG A 482 11.96 29.81 10.10
N ILE A 483 11.68 31.09 9.96
CA ILE A 483 12.44 32.17 10.54
C ILE A 483 11.97 32.40 11.97
N LEU A 484 12.89 32.42 12.91
CA LEU A 484 12.68 32.55 14.36
C LEU A 484 13.36 33.82 14.89
N PRO A 485 12.74 35.01 14.81
CA PRO A 485 13.26 36.21 15.46
C PRO A 485 13.23 36.06 16.97
N LEU A 486 14.28 36.52 17.65
CA LEU A 486 14.43 36.45 19.11
C LEU A 486 13.58 37.49 19.84
N SER A 487 13.38 38.66 19.24
CA SER A 487 12.49 39.71 19.73
C SER A 487 11.82 40.45 18.57
N ASP A 488 10.90 41.36 18.89
CA ASP A 488 10.18 42.16 17.91
C ASP A 488 11.12 43.13 17.16
N ASP A 489 12.27 43.51 17.75
CA ASP A 489 13.27 44.36 17.10
C ASP A 489 13.88 43.73 15.84
N GLN A 490 13.86 42.41 15.74
CA GLN A 490 14.36 41.66 14.57
C GLN A 490 13.31 41.39 13.52
N LEU A 491 12.04 41.77 13.73
CA LEU A 491 10.96 41.48 12.77
C LEU A 491 11.20 42.15 11.41
N GLY A 492 11.75 43.38 11.38
CA GLY A 492 12.10 44.06 10.13
C GLY A 492 13.08 43.25 9.28
N TYR A 493 14.19 42.84 9.89
CA TYR A 493 15.21 42.03 9.23
C TYR A 493 14.67 40.63 8.86
N ALA A 494 13.84 40.01 9.71
CA ALA A 494 13.20 38.75 9.41
C ALA A 494 12.25 38.84 8.21
N ASP A 495 11.52 39.94 8.04
CA ASP A 495 10.68 40.19 6.85
C ASP A 495 11.55 40.38 5.59
N GLU A 496 12.71 41.04 5.65
CA GLU A 496 13.68 41.13 4.54
C GLU A 496 14.22 39.74 4.15
N VAL A 497 14.62 38.94 5.15
CA VAL A 497 15.07 37.53 4.94
C VAL A 497 13.96 36.72 4.27
N LEU A 498 12.71 36.85 4.75
CA LEU A 498 11.57 36.15 4.13
C LEU A 498 11.34 36.55 2.67
N ALA A 499 11.44 37.85 2.37
CA ALA A 499 11.28 38.36 1.01
C ALA A 499 12.33 37.76 0.06
N LYS A 500 13.60 37.73 0.44
CA LYS A 500 14.68 37.12 -0.35
C LYS A 500 14.51 35.60 -0.50
N LEU A 501 14.07 34.88 0.54
CA LEU A 501 13.78 33.46 0.45
C LEU A 501 12.62 33.19 -0.55
N ARG A 502 11.57 34.01 -0.52
CA ARG A 502 10.45 33.91 -1.46
C ARG A 502 10.83 34.23 -2.89
N GLU A 503 11.66 35.26 -3.11
CA GLU A 503 12.24 35.60 -4.42
C GLU A 503 13.05 34.41 -4.98
N ALA A 504 13.75 33.69 -4.11
CA ALA A 504 14.43 32.44 -4.46
C ALA A 504 13.49 31.22 -4.53
N GLU A 505 12.16 31.41 -4.51
CA GLU A 505 11.14 30.35 -4.52
C GLU A 505 11.26 29.34 -3.37
N ILE A 506 11.83 29.74 -2.24
CA ILE A 506 11.93 28.93 -1.04
C ILE A 506 10.65 29.07 -0.20
N ARG A 507 10.05 27.95 0.18
CA ARG A 507 8.83 27.88 0.98
C ARG A 507 9.14 28.19 2.44
N ALA A 508 9.02 29.47 2.82
CA ALA A 508 9.40 29.97 4.13
C ALA A 508 8.28 30.71 4.86
N SER A 509 8.33 30.72 6.17
CA SER A 509 7.47 31.50 7.06
C SER A 509 8.26 32.14 8.19
N ILE A 510 7.61 33.08 8.93
CA ILE A 510 8.15 33.69 10.15
C ILE A 510 7.27 33.32 11.34
N ASP A 511 7.84 32.87 12.43
CA ASP A 511 7.14 32.76 13.71
C ASP A 511 7.17 34.09 14.45
N LYS A 512 6.12 34.89 14.26
CA LYS A 512 5.97 36.24 14.87
C LYS A 512 5.42 36.20 16.32
N LYS A 513 5.23 35.01 16.92
CA LYS A 513 4.76 34.88 18.29
C LYS A 513 5.81 35.30 19.28
N GLN A 514 5.39 35.89 20.39
CA GLN A 514 6.28 36.31 21.48
C GLN A 514 6.64 35.13 22.42
N ASP A 515 6.97 33.98 21.85
CA ASP A 515 7.39 32.80 22.60
C ASP A 515 8.90 32.80 22.79
N LYS A 516 9.39 32.15 23.87
CA LYS A 516 10.83 31.90 24.04
C LYS A 516 11.37 31.05 22.89
N LEU A 517 12.64 31.28 22.49
CA LEU A 517 13.27 30.54 21.39
C LEU A 517 13.07 29.02 21.45
N ASN A 518 13.24 28.41 22.63
CA ASN A 518 13.06 26.96 22.79
C ASN A 518 11.63 26.52 22.47
N GLY A 519 10.62 27.35 22.75
CA GLY A 519 9.22 27.07 22.37
C GLY A 519 9.03 27.14 20.85
N LYS A 520 9.56 28.17 20.19
CA LYS A 520 9.55 28.33 18.74
C LYS A 520 10.26 27.16 18.03
N VAL A 521 11.45 26.77 18.51
CA VAL A 521 12.21 25.62 17.98
C VAL A 521 11.43 24.31 18.15
N LYS A 522 10.88 24.04 19.34
CA LYS A 522 10.07 22.85 19.60
C LYS A 522 8.88 22.77 18.65
N LYS A 523 8.18 23.88 18.43
CA LYS A 523 7.05 23.94 17.51
C LYS A 523 7.48 23.66 16.07
N ALA A 524 8.57 24.29 15.59
CA ALA A 524 9.08 24.05 14.25
C ALA A 524 9.51 22.57 14.04
N GLN A 525 10.08 21.94 15.09
CA GLN A 525 10.41 20.51 15.07
C GLN A 525 9.18 19.61 15.04
N LEU A 526 8.12 19.93 15.80
CA LEU A 526 6.84 19.20 15.77
C LEU A 526 6.16 19.34 14.40
N ASP A 527 6.21 20.54 13.82
CA ASP A 527 5.71 20.81 12.45
C ASP A 527 6.63 20.22 11.34
N LYS A 528 7.70 19.50 11.72
CA LYS A 528 8.65 18.83 10.83
C LYS A 528 9.37 19.74 9.84
N VAL A 529 9.52 21.03 10.15
CA VAL A 529 10.22 21.99 9.28
C VAL A 529 11.72 21.65 9.21
N PRO A 530 12.31 21.47 7.99
CA PRO A 530 13.70 21.06 7.82
C PRO A 530 14.70 22.05 8.43
N TYR A 531 14.53 23.33 8.17
CA TYR A 531 15.46 24.38 8.59
C TYR A 531 14.77 25.48 9.41
N MET A 532 15.46 25.93 10.44
CA MET A 532 15.10 27.10 11.23
C MET A 532 16.20 28.12 11.10
N LEU A 533 15.87 29.37 10.77
CA LEU A 533 16.78 30.50 10.76
C LEU A 533 16.53 31.35 12.02
N ILE A 534 17.44 31.31 12.93
CA ILE A 534 17.38 32.09 14.18
C ILE A 534 18.00 33.44 13.92
N ILE A 535 17.28 34.52 14.26
CA ILE A 535 17.69 35.89 14.04
C ILE A 535 17.67 36.63 15.37
N GLY A 536 18.87 36.98 15.86
CA GLY A 536 19.08 37.85 16.98
C GLY A 536 19.72 39.18 16.54
N ALA A 537 20.08 40.02 17.50
CA ALA A 537 20.71 41.31 17.23
C ALA A 537 22.05 41.17 16.46
N LYS A 538 22.83 40.13 16.78
CA LYS A 538 24.11 39.85 16.12
C LYS A 538 23.95 39.46 14.66
N GLU A 539 22.99 38.59 14.36
CA GLU A 539 22.68 38.16 12.99
C GLU A 539 22.20 39.35 12.15
N GLN A 540 21.33 40.17 12.72
CA GLN A 540 20.84 41.39 12.08
C GLN A 540 21.97 42.39 11.80
N GLU A 541 22.88 42.64 12.77
CA GLU A 541 24.01 43.57 12.63
C GLU A 541 24.99 43.10 11.53
N ASN A 542 25.25 41.79 11.46
CA ASN A 542 26.16 41.19 10.49
C ASN A 542 25.54 40.91 9.11
N GLY A 543 24.21 41.01 8.95
CA GLY A 543 23.50 40.57 7.74
C GLY A 543 23.51 39.06 7.54
N GLU A 544 23.60 38.29 8.63
CA GLU A 544 23.69 36.82 8.64
C GLU A 544 22.40 36.16 9.15
N VAL A 545 22.37 34.82 9.09
CA VAL A 545 21.33 33.97 9.69
C VAL A 545 21.99 32.81 10.44
N ALA A 546 21.54 32.51 11.66
CA ALA A 546 22.00 31.35 12.39
C ALA A 546 21.13 30.13 12.01
N VAL A 547 21.74 29.16 11.35
CA VAL A 547 21.08 28.01 10.77
C VAL A 547 20.97 26.85 11.76
N ARG A 548 19.76 26.34 11.95
CA ARG A 548 19.49 25.09 12.68
C ARG A 548 18.76 24.12 11.78
N HIS A 549 19.29 22.90 11.64
CA HIS A 549 18.61 21.79 10.99
C HIS A 549 17.82 20.97 12.01
N ARG A 550 16.64 20.46 11.65
CA ARG A 550 15.73 19.75 12.58
C ARG A 550 16.36 18.52 13.24
N LEU A 551 17.22 17.77 12.53
CA LEU A 551 17.90 16.57 13.04
C LEU A 551 19.31 16.88 13.51
N ALA A 552 20.11 17.55 12.70
CA ALA A 552 21.53 17.81 12.97
C ALA A 552 21.80 18.99 13.95
N GLY A 553 20.75 19.66 14.44
CA GLY A 553 20.91 20.77 15.38
C GLY A 553 21.54 22.03 14.76
N MET A 554 22.28 22.82 15.57
CA MET A 554 22.91 24.05 15.11
C MET A 554 24.02 23.79 14.10
N LYS A 555 24.00 24.54 12.98
CA LYS A 555 25.02 24.48 11.92
C LYS A 555 25.96 25.68 11.91
N GLY A 556 25.66 26.74 12.69
CA GLY A 556 26.39 28.01 12.74
C GLY A 556 25.68 29.13 11.99
N ALA A 557 26.30 30.29 11.98
CA ALA A 557 25.84 31.46 11.24
C ALA A 557 26.49 31.49 9.84
N CYS A 558 25.75 31.99 8.87
CA CYS A 558 26.23 32.18 7.49
C CYS A 558 25.46 33.32 6.80
N THR A 559 25.95 33.77 5.66
CA THR A 559 25.22 34.73 4.84
C THR A 559 23.94 34.12 4.29
N LEU A 560 22.89 34.92 4.11
CA LEU A 560 21.62 34.45 3.56
C LEU A 560 21.80 33.85 2.15
N GLU A 561 22.62 34.45 1.32
CA GLU A 561 22.95 33.99 -0.03
C GLU A 561 23.63 32.62 -0.01
N GLY A 562 24.54 32.39 0.93
CA GLY A 562 25.19 31.07 1.15
C GLY A 562 24.19 29.99 1.54
N PHE A 563 23.27 30.32 2.44
CA PHE A 563 22.20 29.42 2.85
C PHE A 563 21.25 29.10 1.69
N ILE A 564 20.81 30.11 0.93
CA ILE A 564 19.96 29.93 -0.26
C ILE A 564 20.63 28.98 -1.27
N ALA A 565 21.92 29.21 -1.56
CA ALA A 565 22.67 28.38 -2.50
C ALA A 565 22.78 26.92 -2.02
N GLN A 566 23.00 26.70 -0.72
CA GLN A 566 22.99 25.36 -0.14
C GLN A 566 21.62 24.68 -0.30
N LEU A 567 20.54 25.37 0.07
CA LEU A 567 19.19 24.81 0.04
C LEU A 567 18.76 24.44 -1.39
N LYS A 568 19.05 25.31 -2.36
CA LYS A 568 18.79 25.07 -3.78
C LYS A 568 19.56 23.86 -4.31
N ARG A 569 20.79 23.63 -3.85
CA ARG A 569 21.57 22.43 -4.19
C ARG A 569 20.91 21.16 -3.63
N GLU A 570 20.49 21.17 -2.37
CA GLU A 570 19.79 20.05 -1.75
C GLU A 570 18.46 19.74 -2.48
N GLU A 571 17.73 20.78 -2.89
CA GLU A 571 16.48 20.66 -3.66
C GLU A 571 16.74 20.09 -5.06
N LEU A 572 17.78 20.54 -5.76
CA LEU A 572 18.16 20.04 -7.08
C LEU A 572 18.61 18.58 -7.05
N GLU A 573 19.45 18.24 -6.08
CA GLU A 573 19.97 16.88 -5.87
C GLU A 573 18.91 15.94 -5.30
N LYS A 574 17.73 16.44 -4.89
CA LYS A 574 16.65 15.70 -4.23
C LYS A 574 17.17 14.83 -3.10
N LYS A 575 18.08 15.38 -2.28
CA LYS A 575 18.62 14.66 -1.15
C LYS A 575 17.50 14.10 -0.28
N THR A 576 17.50 12.80 -0.10
CA THR A 576 16.66 12.10 0.85
C THR A 576 17.23 12.30 2.25
N VAL A 577 16.38 12.34 3.26
CA VAL A 577 16.82 12.40 4.65
C VAL A 577 17.38 11.04 5.00
N GLU A 578 18.65 10.94 5.39
CA GLU A 578 19.16 9.75 6.06
C GLU A 578 18.38 9.60 7.37
N MET A 579 17.52 8.58 7.43
CA MET A 579 16.79 8.29 8.65
C MET A 579 17.73 7.51 9.56
N GLU A 580 18.17 8.14 10.65
CA GLU A 580 18.68 7.40 11.79
C GLU A 580 17.53 6.51 12.29
N VAL A 581 17.63 5.21 12.02
CA VAL A 581 16.87 4.22 12.75
C VAL A 581 17.43 4.31 14.17
N SER A 582 16.63 4.81 15.10
CA SER A 582 17.01 4.82 16.51
C SER A 582 17.28 3.36 16.92
N ASP A 583 18.53 3.09 17.31
CA ASP A 583 18.96 1.82 17.91
C ASP A 583 18.11 1.41 19.12
#